data_a1055e5418b13446b0ec06aef69b121c
#
_entry.id   a1055e5418b13446b0ec06aef69b121c
#
_cell.length_a   1.000
_cell.length_b   1.000
_cell.length_c   1.000
_cell.angle_alpha   90.00
_cell.angle_beta   90.00
_cell.angle_gamma   90.00
#
_symmetry.space_group_name_H-M   'P 1'
#
loop_
_entity.id
_entity.type
_entity.pdbx_description
1 polymer ?
#
loop_
_entity_poly.entity_id
_entity_poly.type
_entity_poly.pdbx_seq_one_letter_code
_entity_poly.pdbx_strand_id
1 'polypeptide(L)'
;IYNYFPSLSNTQQKQFEQLGKLYSDWNSKINVISRKDIDNFYQRHVLHSLGIAKVITFKPKTKILDVGTGGGFPGIPLAILFPECEFHLTDSIGKKIKVVNAVSESLELKNVKGIWSRAEELKEKYHFVISRAVTELSEFEKWVKNKFLDDHFNELPNGILYLRGDNDVNHKTYELKNYFGE
;
A
#
# COMPACT_ATOMS: atom_id res chain seq x y z
N ILE A 1 -13.12 7.15 -6.49
CA ILE A 1 -13.02 6.23 -5.33
C ILE A 1 -14.42 5.81 -4.90
N TYR A 2 -15.34 6.74 -4.63
CA TYR A 2 -16.66 6.48 -4.06
C TYR A 2 -17.52 5.53 -4.88
N ASN A 3 -17.45 5.59 -6.21
CA ASN A 3 -18.16 4.65 -7.10
C ASN A 3 -17.71 3.20 -6.92
N TYR A 4 -16.45 2.99 -6.53
CA TYR A 4 -15.86 1.66 -6.35
C TYR A 4 -15.90 1.16 -4.90
N PHE A 5 -16.01 2.09 -3.94
CA PHE A 5 -16.05 1.82 -2.51
C PHE A 5 -17.15 2.68 -1.85
N PRO A 6 -18.44 2.31 -2.04
CA PRO A 6 -19.56 3.14 -1.58
C PRO A 6 -19.77 3.14 -0.06
N SER A 7 -19.16 2.18 0.65
CA SER A 7 -19.36 2.00 2.11
C SER A 7 -18.35 2.79 2.97
N LEU A 8 -17.62 3.75 2.38
CA LEU A 8 -16.65 4.55 3.13
C LEU A 8 -17.35 5.41 4.18
N SER A 9 -16.84 5.39 5.42
CA SER A 9 -17.26 6.30 6.48
C SER A 9 -16.92 7.76 6.13
N ASN A 10 -17.57 8.71 6.79
CA ASN A 10 -17.27 10.14 6.61
C ASN A 10 -15.80 10.47 6.91
N THR A 11 -15.19 9.78 7.87
CA THR A 11 -13.77 9.95 8.21
C THR A 11 -12.88 9.50 7.04
N GLN A 12 -13.13 8.30 6.50
CA GLN A 12 -12.38 7.77 5.35
C GLN A 12 -12.53 8.66 4.12
N GLN A 13 -13.73 9.17 3.85
CA GLN A 13 -13.96 10.09 2.73
C GLN A 13 -13.10 11.34 2.86
N LYS A 14 -13.10 11.99 4.03
CA LYS A 14 -12.25 13.16 4.31
C LYS A 14 -10.76 12.84 4.18
N GLN A 15 -10.32 11.68 4.67
CA GLN A 15 -8.93 11.25 4.55
C GLN A 15 -8.51 11.09 3.08
N PHE A 16 -9.35 10.46 2.25
CA PHE A 16 -9.08 10.35 0.81
C PHE A 16 -9.07 11.72 0.10
N GLU A 17 -9.97 12.62 0.44
CA GLU A 17 -10.01 13.98 -0.14
C GLU A 17 -8.74 14.79 0.18
N GLN A 18 -8.19 14.63 1.38
CA GLN A 18 -6.99 15.34 1.81
C GLN A 18 -5.70 14.85 1.14
N LEU A 19 -5.66 13.61 0.65
CA LEU A 19 -4.46 13.00 0.07
C LEU A 19 -3.84 13.86 -1.04
N GLY A 20 -4.64 14.32 -1.99
CA GLY A 20 -4.16 15.08 -3.14
C GLY A 20 -3.37 16.32 -2.74
N LYS A 21 -3.92 17.10 -1.80
CA LYS A 21 -3.26 18.30 -1.27
C LYS A 21 -1.99 17.96 -0.49
N LEU A 22 -2.06 16.97 0.41
CA LEU A 22 -0.90 16.58 1.22
C LEU A 22 0.27 16.12 0.34
N TYR A 23 -0.01 15.29 -0.67
CA TYR A 23 1.05 14.82 -1.57
C TYR A 23 1.56 15.91 -2.51
N SER A 24 0.73 16.84 -2.96
CA SER A 24 1.17 18.01 -3.72
C SER A 24 2.15 18.85 -2.89
N ASP A 25 1.81 19.14 -1.63
CA ASP A 25 2.64 19.93 -0.72
C ASP A 25 3.97 19.23 -0.39
N TRP A 26 3.94 17.90 -0.16
CA TRP A 26 5.16 17.13 0.12
C TRP A 26 6.02 16.93 -1.12
N ASN A 27 5.41 16.70 -2.28
CA ASN A 27 6.14 16.46 -3.52
C ASN A 27 6.93 17.68 -4.00
N SER A 28 6.49 18.88 -3.60
CA SER A 28 7.26 20.12 -3.83
C SER A 28 8.60 20.14 -3.07
N LYS A 29 8.69 19.38 -1.96
CA LYS A 29 9.86 19.35 -1.05
C LYS A 29 10.68 18.06 -1.24
N ILE A 30 10.01 16.93 -1.41
CA ILE A 30 10.61 15.61 -1.55
C ILE A 30 9.87 14.89 -2.67
N ASN A 31 10.57 14.58 -3.76
CA ASN A 31 10.01 13.91 -4.92
C ASN A 31 9.67 12.44 -4.57
N VAL A 32 8.42 12.17 -4.20
CA VAL A 32 7.88 10.83 -3.91
C VAL A 32 6.91 10.33 -4.97
N ILE A 33 6.44 11.23 -5.83
CA ILE A 33 5.57 10.96 -6.98
C ILE A 33 6.18 11.66 -8.20
N SER A 34 6.20 10.97 -9.36
CA SER A 34 6.72 11.58 -10.58
C SER A 34 5.88 12.82 -10.94
N ARG A 35 6.53 13.87 -11.47
CA ARG A 35 5.83 15.10 -11.86
C ARG A 35 4.76 14.87 -12.92
N LYS A 36 4.93 13.85 -13.77
CA LYS A 36 3.96 13.46 -14.80
C LYS A 36 2.73 12.76 -14.25
N ASP A 37 2.81 12.21 -13.03
CA ASP A 37 1.74 11.43 -12.42
C ASP A 37 0.92 12.24 -11.40
N ILE A 38 1.39 13.43 -11.02
CA ILE A 38 0.70 14.28 -10.01
C ILE A 38 -0.71 14.68 -10.50
N ASP A 39 -0.87 14.98 -11.79
CA ASP A 39 -2.16 15.36 -12.38
C ASP A 39 -3.17 14.19 -12.40
N ASN A 40 -2.66 12.95 -12.39
CA ASN A 40 -3.45 11.72 -12.34
C ASN A 40 -3.30 10.98 -11.00
N PHE A 41 -3.01 11.73 -9.94
CA PHE A 41 -2.68 11.19 -8.62
C PHE A 41 -3.69 10.15 -8.12
N TYR A 42 -4.97 10.49 -8.14
CA TYR A 42 -6.02 9.60 -7.65
C TYR A 42 -6.17 8.32 -8.47
N GLN A 43 -6.03 8.40 -9.78
CA GLN A 43 -6.14 7.23 -10.64
C GLN A 43 -4.89 6.35 -10.54
N ARG A 44 -3.70 6.94 -10.74
CA ARG A 44 -2.45 6.20 -10.87
C ARG A 44 -1.83 5.74 -9.55
N HIS A 45 -2.16 6.42 -8.46
CA HIS A 45 -1.61 6.09 -7.15
C HIS A 45 -2.66 5.59 -6.18
N VAL A 46 -3.73 6.31 -5.94
CA VAL A 46 -4.72 5.92 -4.94
C VAL A 46 -5.55 4.73 -5.43
N LEU A 47 -6.24 4.87 -6.57
CA LEU A 47 -7.12 3.81 -7.08
C LEU A 47 -6.34 2.55 -7.45
N HIS A 48 -5.16 2.70 -8.07
CA HIS A 48 -4.28 1.59 -8.36
C HIS A 48 -3.88 0.81 -7.10
N SER A 49 -3.58 1.51 -5.99
CA SER A 49 -3.31 0.89 -4.69
C SER A 49 -4.49 0.11 -4.14
N LEU A 50 -5.70 0.69 -4.27
CA LEU A 50 -6.95 0.07 -3.85
C LEU A 50 -7.37 -1.14 -4.70
N GLY A 51 -6.66 -1.43 -5.78
CA GLY A 51 -6.82 -2.65 -6.56
C GLY A 51 -6.65 -3.91 -5.71
N ILE A 52 -5.77 -3.89 -4.71
CA ILE A 52 -5.62 -5.00 -3.76
C ILE A 52 -6.94 -5.28 -3.03
N ALA A 53 -7.68 -4.24 -2.65
CA ALA A 53 -8.96 -4.37 -1.96
C ALA A 53 -10.12 -4.90 -2.84
N LYS A 54 -9.91 -5.04 -4.15
CA LYS A 54 -10.83 -5.75 -5.04
C LYS A 54 -10.58 -7.26 -5.08
N VAL A 55 -9.41 -7.67 -4.61
CA VAL A 55 -8.99 -9.07 -4.58
C VAL A 55 -9.19 -9.68 -3.19
N ILE A 56 -9.02 -8.89 -2.14
CA ILE A 56 -9.16 -9.32 -0.74
C ILE A 56 -9.75 -8.22 0.12
N THR A 57 -10.64 -8.59 1.03
CA THR A 57 -11.05 -7.76 2.17
C THR A 57 -10.28 -8.21 3.40
N PHE A 58 -9.34 -7.42 3.86
CA PHE A 58 -8.58 -7.74 5.07
C PHE A 58 -9.47 -7.71 6.31
N LYS A 59 -9.42 -8.77 7.09
CA LYS A 59 -10.13 -8.85 8.38
C LYS A 59 -9.41 -8.01 9.44
N PRO A 60 -10.12 -7.53 10.49
CA PRO A 60 -9.51 -6.82 11.61
C PRO A 60 -8.29 -7.56 12.18
N LYS A 61 -7.28 -6.81 12.63
CA LYS A 61 -6.00 -7.31 13.16
C LYS A 61 -5.07 -7.97 12.14
N THR A 62 -5.39 -7.92 10.85
CA THR A 62 -4.44 -8.32 9.81
C THR A 62 -3.21 -7.41 9.85
N LYS A 63 -2.02 -8.02 9.89
CA LYS A 63 -0.73 -7.32 9.82
C LYS A 63 -0.20 -7.33 8.41
N ILE A 64 0.05 -6.16 7.86
CA ILE A 64 0.49 -5.96 6.49
C ILE A 64 1.82 -5.20 6.46
N LEU A 65 2.78 -5.72 5.69
CA LEU A 65 4.04 -5.04 5.40
C LEU A 65 4.00 -4.49 3.97
N ASP A 66 4.20 -3.19 3.80
CA ASP A 66 4.41 -2.56 2.50
C ASP A 66 5.91 -2.34 2.28
N VAL A 67 6.49 -3.06 1.32
CA VAL A 67 7.93 -3.05 1.03
C VAL A 67 8.24 -2.13 -0.14
N GLY A 68 9.17 -1.21 0.08
CA GLY A 68 9.51 -0.19 -0.91
C GLY A 68 8.35 0.78 -1.13
N THR A 69 7.71 1.16 -0.04
CA THR A 69 6.47 1.94 -0.03
C THR A 69 6.59 3.29 -0.75
N GLY A 70 7.79 3.80 -0.94
CA GLY A 70 8.00 5.12 -1.52
C GLY A 70 7.34 6.21 -0.70
N GLY A 71 6.43 6.94 -1.31
CA GLY A 71 5.62 7.94 -0.62
C GLY A 71 4.46 7.37 0.21
N GLY A 72 4.35 6.05 0.37
CA GLY A 72 3.26 5.41 1.11
C GLY A 72 2.26 4.66 0.23
N PHE A 73 2.70 4.17 -0.94
CA PHE A 73 1.84 3.45 -1.88
C PHE A 73 2.33 2.01 -2.12
N PRO A 74 1.46 1.00 -1.94
CA PRO A 74 0.01 1.08 -1.76
C PRO A 74 -0.48 1.24 -0.31
N GLY A 75 0.41 1.28 0.69
CA GLY A 75 0.07 1.16 2.11
C GLY A 75 -0.90 2.20 2.66
N ILE A 76 -0.70 3.50 2.41
CA ILE A 76 -1.57 4.57 2.98
C ILE A 76 -3.01 4.47 2.47
N PRO A 77 -3.30 4.35 1.16
CA PRO A 77 -4.67 4.16 0.70
C PRO A 77 -5.36 2.93 1.31
N LEU A 78 -4.63 1.83 1.47
CA LEU A 78 -5.16 0.61 2.09
C LEU A 78 -5.37 0.78 3.60
N ALA A 79 -4.50 1.50 4.29
CA ALA A 79 -4.65 1.79 5.72
C ALA A 79 -5.88 2.68 6.01
N ILE A 80 -6.20 3.62 5.11
CA ILE A 80 -7.45 4.39 5.19
C ILE A 80 -8.66 3.46 5.03
N LEU A 81 -8.61 2.54 4.07
CA LEU A 81 -9.72 1.63 3.77
C LEU A 81 -9.93 0.58 4.88
N PHE A 82 -8.84 0.09 5.50
CA PHE A 82 -8.85 -0.95 6.52
C PHE A 82 -8.31 -0.44 7.88
N PRO A 83 -9.04 0.41 8.59
CA PRO A 83 -8.55 1.08 9.81
C PRO A 83 -8.30 0.12 10.98
N GLU A 84 -8.88 -1.09 10.96
CA GLU A 84 -8.68 -2.11 11.99
C GLU A 84 -7.52 -3.09 11.69
N CYS A 85 -6.81 -2.89 10.57
CA CYS A 85 -5.59 -3.61 10.21
C CYS A 85 -4.34 -2.81 10.60
N GLU A 86 -3.21 -3.48 10.75
CA GLU A 86 -1.93 -2.87 11.11
C GLU A 86 -1.03 -2.82 9.86
N PHE A 87 -0.54 -1.63 9.51
CA PHE A 87 0.30 -1.40 8.34
C PHE A 87 1.69 -0.92 8.75
N HIS A 88 2.72 -1.70 8.41
CA HIS A 88 4.10 -1.29 8.47
C HIS A 88 4.58 -0.95 7.06
N LEU A 89 5.05 0.27 6.86
CA LEU A 89 5.48 0.79 5.57
C LEU A 89 6.99 1.01 5.60
N THR A 90 7.75 0.24 4.81
CA THR A 90 9.20 0.31 4.82
C THR A 90 9.77 0.80 3.49
N ASP A 91 10.83 1.59 3.58
CA ASP A 91 11.67 2.01 2.44
C ASP A 91 13.11 2.22 2.92
N SER A 92 14.08 1.92 2.07
CA SER A 92 15.50 2.14 2.34
C SER A 92 15.91 3.61 2.30
N ILE A 93 15.03 4.49 1.84
CA ILE A 93 15.26 5.94 1.72
C ILE A 93 14.52 6.69 2.83
N GLY A 94 15.24 7.10 3.85
CA GLY A 94 14.66 7.76 5.05
C GLY A 94 13.83 9.00 4.75
N LYS A 95 14.16 9.78 3.71
CA LYS A 95 13.36 10.93 3.28
C LYS A 95 11.94 10.55 2.86
N LYS A 96 11.75 9.39 2.26
CA LYS A 96 10.43 8.87 1.87
C LYS A 96 9.62 8.48 3.09
N ILE A 97 10.24 7.80 4.06
CA ILE A 97 9.59 7.45 5.33
C ILE A 97 9.19 8.70 6.13
N LYS A 98 9.96 9.78 6.04
CA LYS A 98 9.55 11.07 6.62
C LYS A 98 8.21 11.56 6.04
N VAL A 99 8.01 11.42 4.73
CA VAL A 99 6.73 11.77 4.07
C VAL A 99 5.62 10.84 4.54
N VAL A 100 5.87 9.53 4.57
CA VAL A 100 4.90 8.52 5.06
C VAL A 100 4.40 8.88 6.46
N ASN A 101 5.32 9.15 7.40
CA ASN A 101 4.96 9.49 8.78
C ASN A 101 4.16 10.81 8.86
N ALA A 102 4.60 11.85 8.13
CA ALA A 102 3.93 13.14 8.13
C ALA A 102 2.52 13.08 7.51
N VAL A 103 2.34 12.32 6.42
CA VAL A 103 1.01 12.12 5.81
C VAL A 103 0.12 11.31 6.75
N SER A 104 0.64 10.24 7.34
CA SER A 104 -0.12 9.42 8.31
C SER A 104 -0.57 10.22 9.53
N GLU A 105 0.31 11.07 10.07
CA GLU A 105 -0.01 11.97 11.18
C GLU A 105 -1.08 13.00 10.78
N SER A 106 -0.94 13.64 9.61
CA SER A 106 -1.91 14.63 9.11
C SER A 106 -3.29 14.03 8.86
N LEU A 107 -3.37 12.74 8.51
CA LEU A 107 -4.61 11.99 8.31
C LEU A 107 -5.10 11.30 9.58
N GLU A 108 -4.40 11.45 10.70
CA GLU A 108 -4.70 10.78 11.99
C GLU A 108 -4.78 9.24 11.89
N LEU A 109 -3.98 8.63 11.00
CA LEU A 109 -3.93 7.18 10.84
C LEU A 109 -3.19 6.54 12.02
N LYS A 110 -3.92 5.87 12.90
CA LYS A 110 -3.37 5.19 14.09
C LYS A 110 -2.79 3.81 13.79
N ASN A 111 -3.09 3.29 12.61
CA ASN A 111 -2.77 1.94 12.16
C ASN A 111 -1.58 1.89 11.18
N VAL A 112 -0.85 2.99 11.01
CA VAL A 112 0.31 3.08 10.12
C VAL A 112 1.58 3.35 10.92
N LYS A 113 2.65 2.60 10.59
CA LYS A 113 4.01 2.82 11.09
C LYS A 113 4.99 2.84 9.93
N GLY A 114 5.59 4.00 9.66
CA GLY A 114 6.68 4.12 8.70
C GLY A 114 8.01 3.65 9.31
N ILE A 115 8.74 2.78 8.60
CA ILE A 115 9.97 2.16 9.08
C ILE A 115 11.09 2.39 8.06
N TRP A 116 12.12 3.10 8.45
CA TRP A 116 13.31 3.27 7.63
C TRP A 116 14.23 2.07 7.79
N SER A 117 14.06 1.10 6.91
CA SER A 117 14.83 -0.16 6.91
C SER A 117 14.70 -0.85 5.55
N ARG A 118 15.58 -1.77 5.26
CA ARG A 118 15.38 -2.78 4.21
C ARG A 118 14.46 -3.88 4.73
N ALA A 119 13.68 -4.49 3.82
CA ALA A 119 12.74 -5.55 4.20
C ALA A 119 13.43 -6.74 4.87
N GLU A 120 14.61 -7.14 4.38
CA GLU A 120 15.37 -8.27 4.88
C GLU A 120 15.80 -8.11 6.35
N GLU A 121 16.02 -6.86 6.79
CA GLU A 121 16.47 -6.52 8.14
C GLU A 121 15.36 -6.58 9.20
N LEU A 122 14.09 -6.52 8.77
CA LEU A 122 12.95 -6.59 9.67
C LEU A 122 12.83 -8.00 10.27
N LYS A 123 12.60 -8.08 11.57
CA LYS A 123 12.41 -9.35 12.29
C LYS A 123 10.93 -9.74 12.44
N GLU A 124 10.04 -8.78 12.31
CA GLU A 124 8.60 -8.97 12.47
C GLU A 124 8.02 -9.80 11.32
N LYS A 125 6.92 -10.49 11.61
CA LYS A 125 6.17 -11.30 10.65
C LYS A 125 4.79 -10.72 10.41
N TYR A 126 4.23 -10.99 9.24
CA TYR A 126 3.01 -10.39 8.72
C TYR A 126 2.12 -11.45 8.09
N HIS A 127 0.82 -11.16 7.97
CA HIS A 127 -0.09 -11.99 7.19
C HIS A 127 0.12 -11.75 5.70
N PHE A 128 0.27 -10.49 5.31
CA PHE A 128 0.53 -10.14 3.91
C PHE A 128 1.72 -9.21 3.77
N VAL A 129 2.45 -9.41 2.69
CA VAL A 129 3.44 -8.46 2.22
C VAL A 129 2.94 -7.88 0.90
N ILE A 130 2.80 -6.57 0.85
CA ILE A 130 2.36 -5.84 -0.34
C ILE A 130 3.51 -5.04 -0.92
N SER A 131 3.47 -4.80 -2.22
CA SER A 131 4.45 -3.92 -2.87
C SER A 131 3.95 -3.46 -4.24
N ARG A 132 4.57 -2.43 -4.78
CA ARG A 132 4.31 -1.92 -6.11
C ARG A 132 5.61 -1.70 -6.89
N ALA A 133 5.86 -2.57 -7.88
CA ALA A 133 6.92 -2.42 -8.90
C ALA A 133 8.31 -2.03 -8.33
N VAL A 134 8.78 -2.71 -7.28
CA VAL A 134 10.08 -2.39 -6.63
C VAL A 134 11.23 -3.06 -7.36
N THR A 135 11.04 -4.31 -7.78
CA THR A 135 12.03 -5.16 -8.45
C THR A 135 11.31 -6.30 -9.17
N GLU A 136 12.05 -7.20 -9.80
CA GLU A 136 11.50 -8.46 -10.31
C GLU A 136 10.93 -9.31 -9.18
N LEU A 137 9.79 -9.98 -9.43
CA LEU A 137 9.06 -10.72 -8.39
C LEU A 137 9.92 -11.82 -7.74
N SER A 138 10.70 -12.55 -8.53
CA SER A 138 11.60 -13.60 -8.04
C SER A 138 12.67 -13.09 -7.06
N GLU A 139 13.12 -11.85 -7.23
CA GLU A 139 14.04 -11.22 -6.30
C GLU A 139 13.31 -10.71 -5.05
N PHE A 140 12.11 -10.14 -5.24
CA PHE A 140 11.25 -9.70 -4.14
C PHE A 140 10.90 -10.84 -3.18
N GLU A 141 10.56 -12.01 -3.71
CA GLU A 141 10.27 -13.21 -2.92
C GLU A 141 11.41 -13.60 -1.98
N LYS A 142 12.66 -13.45 -2.41
CA LYS A 142 13.83 -13.71 -1.56
C LYS A 142 13.91 -12.76 -0.37
N TRP A 143 13.56 -11.48 -0.56
CA TRP A 143 13.60 -10.48 0.51
C TRP A 143 12.56 -10.76 1.62
N VAL A 144 11.44 -11.38 1.26
CA VAL A 144 10.28 -11.53 2.16
C VAL A 144 9.96 -12.97 2.56
N LYS A 145 10.76 -13.93 2.11
CA LYS A 145 10.51 -15.38 2.29
C LYS A 145 10.25 -15.81 3.74
N ASN A 146 10.82 -15.13 4.73
CA ASN A 146 10.69 -15.46 6.16
C ASN A 146 9.76 -14.48 6.92
N LYS A 147 8.93 -13.71 6.21
CA LYS A 147 8.11 -12.63 6.80
C LYS A 147 6.68 -13.06 7.11
N PHE A 148 6.32 -14.33 6.95
CA PHE A 148 4.92 -14.73 7.09
C PHE A 148 4.63 -15.37 8.44
N LEU A 149 3.46 -15.01 9.01
CA LEU A 149 2.86 -15.63 10.16
C LEU A 149 2.28 -17.00 9.78
N ASP A 150 2.17 -17.88 10.76
CA ASP A 150 1.63 -19.23 10.56
C ASP A 150 0.10 -19.29 10.70
N ASP A 151 -0.50 -18.31 11.39
CA ASP A 151 -1.95 -18.23 11.57
C ASP A 151 -2.64 -17.68 10.31
N HIS A 152 -3.75 -18.30 9.92
CA HIS A 152 -4.52 -17.98 8.74
C HIS A 152 -5.98 -17.72 9.12
N PHE A 153 -6.47 -16.50 8.93
CA PHE A 153 -7.86 -16.15 9.22
C PHE A 153 -8.51 -15.26 8.14
N ASN A 154 -7.74 -14.78 7.17
CA ASN A 154 -8.27 -14.09 6.00
C ASN A 154 -8.80 -15.10 4.95
N GLU A 155 -9.49 -14.59 3.93
CA GLU A 155 -10.03 -15.42 2.83
C GLU A 155 -8.92 -16.01 1.96
N LEU A 156 -7.84 -15.26 1.75
CA LEU A 156 -6.65 -15.75 1.07
C LEU A 156 -5.63 -16.25 2.09
N PRO A 157 -4.81 -17.25 1.73
CA PRO A 157 -3.66 -17.63 2.53
C PRO A 157 -2.66 -16.48 2.64
N ASN A 158 -1.93 -16.42 3.75
CA ASN A 158 -0.86 -15.45 3.96
C ASN A 158 0.13 -15.49 2.80
N GLY A 159 0.56 -14.33 2.33
CA GLY A 159 1.44 -14.27 1.17
C GLY A 159 1.70 -12.88 0.62
N ILE A 160 2.15 -12.84 -0.62
CA ILE A 160 2.52 -11.61 -1.33
C ILE A 160 1.35 -11.15 -2.21
N LEU A 161 1.07 -9.84 -2.17
CA LEU A 161 0.18 -9.15 -3.09
C LEU A 161 0.98 -8.07 -3.82
N TYR A 162 1.34 -8.32 -5.05
CA TYR A 162 2.28 -7.51 -5.82
C TYR A 162 1.61 -6.78 -6.98
N LEU A 163 1.64 -5.45 -6.95
CA LEU A 163 1.13 -4.61 -8.04
C LEU A 163 2.20 -4.40 -9.10
N ARG A 164 1.94 -4.87 -10.33
CA ARG A 164 2.85 -4.74 -11.48
C ARG A 164 2.10 -4.43 -12.77
N GLY A 165 2.82 -4.02 -13.80
CA GLY A 165 2.25 -3.63 -15.08
C GLY A 165 2.18 -4.75 -16.13
N ASP A 166 2.74 -5.92 -15.86
CA ASP A 166 2.83 -7.06 -16.79
C ASP A 166 2.24 -8.33 -16.14
N ASN A 167 1.89 -9.30 -16.98
CA ASN A 167 1.35 -10.59 -16.55
C ASN A 167 2.47 -11.56 -16.16
N ASP A 168 2.22 -12.37 -15.16
CA ASP A 168 3.09 -13.46 -14.73
C ASP A 168 2.33 -14.79 -14.84
N VAL A 169 2.89 -15.74 -15.59
CA VAL A 169 2.24 -17.04 -15.83
C VAL A 169 2.39 -18.02 -14.67
N ASN A 170 3.32 -17.75 -13.75
CA ASN A 170 3.61 -18.63 -12.61
C ASN A 170 2.81 -18.29 -11.35
N HIS A 171 2.06 -17.18 -11.37
CA HIS A 171 1.33 -16.67 -10.22
C HIS A 171 -0.12 -16.37 -10.57
N LYS A 172 -0.99 -16.39 -9.54
CA LYS A 172 -2.39 -15.99 -9.75
C LYS A 172 -2.46 -14.49 -10.01
N THR A 173 -2.91 -14.14 -11.22
CA THR A 173 -2.98 -12.76 -11.70
C THR A 173 -4.41 -12.24 -11.69
N TYR A 174 -4.58 -10.99 -11.27
CA TYR A 174 -5.83 -10.25 -11.27
C TYR A 174 -5.64 -8.95 -12.06
N GLU A 175 -6.38 -8.79 -13.15
CA GLU A 175 -6.29 -7.59 -13.99
C GLU A 175 -7.15 -6.46 -13.43
N LEU A 176 -6.54 -5.37 -13.01
CA LEU A 176 -7.24 -4.24 -12.38
C LEU A 176 -8.27 -3.57 -13.30
N LYS A 177 -8.07 -3.61 -14.63
CA LYS A 177 -9.05 -3.11 -15.59
C LYS A 177 -10.43 -3.78 -15.46
N ASN A 178 -10.50 -5.03 -15.01
CA ASN A 178 -11.76 -5.75 -14.79
C ASN A 178 -12.55 -5.19 -13.60
N TYR A 179 -11.92 -4.42 -12.72
CA TYR A 179 -12.51 -3.84 -11.52
C TYR A 179 -12.77 -2.34 -11.64
N PHE A 180 -11.95 -1.63 -12.40
CA PHE A 180 -11.98 -0.18 -12.48
C PHE A 180 -12.32 0.36 -13.89
N GLY A 181 -12.40 -0.51 -14.90
CA GLY A 181 -12.85 -0.12 -16.23
C GLY A 181 -11.84 0.68 -17.05
N GLU A 182 -10.54 0.47 -16.87
CA GLU A 182 -9.46 0.96 -17.77
C GLU A 182 -8.11 0.46 -17.30
#